data_32db6e3c4152e063423f47e9ee4704df
#
_entry.id   32db6e3c4152e063423f47e9ee4704df
#
_cell.length_a   1.000
_cell.length_b   1.000
_cell.length_c   1.000
_cell.angle_alpha   90.00
_cell.angle_beta   90.00
_cell.angle_gamma   90.00
#
_symmetry.space_group_name_H-M   'P 1'
#
loop_
_entity.id
_entity.type
_entity.pdbx_description
1 polymer ?
#
loop_
_entity_poly.entity_id
_entity_poly.type
_entity_poly.pdbx_seq_one_letter_code
_entity_poly.pdbx_strand_id
1 'polypeptide(L)'
;MKPGETALVVVDMQNAYASLGGYLDLAGFDVSSTGPVIANINKACAAARAAGIPVIFFQNGWDPAYVEAGGPGSPNWHKSNALKTMRKRPELEGQLLAKGGWDYQLVDELKPQPDDIVVPKIRYSGFFNSSFDSVLRSRGIRNLVFTGIATNVCVESTLRDGFHLEYFGVVLADATHQAGPEFAQQAALFNIETFFGWVSSVDDFCTTFSPVGQPS
;
A
#
# COMPACT_ATOMS: atom_id res chain seq x y z
N MET A 1 14.97 5.40 -14.13
CA MET A 1 13.54 5.77 -14.31
C MET A 1 13.45 7.24 -14.63
N LYS A 2 12.40 7.70 -15.36
CA LYS A 2 12.16 9.13 -15.64
C LYS A 2 11.02 9.62 -14.75
N PRO A 3 11.11 10.82 -14.13
CA PRO A 3 10.04 11.33 -13.26
C PRO A 3 8.64 11.32 -13.93
N GLY A 4 8.55 11.82 -15.18
CA GLY A 4 7.27 11.90 -15.90
C GLY A 4 6.65 10.55 -16.31
N GLU A 5 7.35 9.44 -16.15
CA GLU A 5 6.88 8.07 -16.43
C GLU A 5 6.77 7.23 -15.15
N THR A 6 6.97 7.83 -13.96
CA THR A 6 7.06 7.14 -12.67
C THR A 6 5.97 7.63 -11.72
N ALA A 7 5.42 6.75 -10.89
CA ALA A 7 4.58 7.08 -9.75
C ALA A 7 5.08 6.41 -8.47
N LEU A 8 5.00 7.10 -7.34
CA LEU A 8 5.17 6.52 -6.01
C LEU A 8 3.82 6.07 -5.50
N VAL A 9 3.71 4.81 -5.10
CA VAL A 9 2.47 4.20 -4.61
C VAL A 9 2.61 3.87 -3.13
N VAL A 10 1.79 4.52 -2.30
CA VAL A 10 1.72 4.30 -0.86
C VAL A 10 0.53 3.37 -0.59
N VAL A 11 0.83 2.11 -0.30
CA VAL A 11 -0.17 1.06 -0.18
C VAL A 11 -0.71 1.01 1.25
N ASP A 12 -2.01 1.28 1.42
CA ASP A 12 -2.83 0.99 2.62
C ASP A 12 -2.22 1.44 3.97
N MET A 13 -1.54 2.60 4.01
CA MET A 13 -1.02 3.15 5.26
C MET A 13 -2.15 3.78 6.09
N GLN A 14 -3.10 2.93 6.48
CA GLN A 14 -4.30 3.25 7.25
C GLN A 14 -4.13 2.86 8.72
N ASN A 15 -4.95 3.44 9.60
CA ASN A 15 -4.98 3.04 11.01
C ASN A 15 -5.24 1.53 11.16
N ALA A 16 -6.06 0.95 10.29
CA ALA A 16 -6.31 -0.49 10.23
C ALA A 16 -5.04 -1.35 10.19
N TYR A 17 -4.00 -0.88 9.51
CA TYR A 17 -2.81 -1.67 9.21
C TYR A 17 -1.56 -1.23 9.99
N ALA A 18 -1.51 0.02 10.41
CA ALA A 18 -0.30 0.62 10.96
C ALA A 18 -0.44 1.13 12.40
N SER A 19 -1.63 1.07 13.00
CA SER A 19 -1.87 1.61 14.34
C SER A 19 -2.32 0.54 15.34
N LEU A 20 -1.93 0.72 16.61
CA LEU A 20 -2.50 -0.06 17.72
C LEU A 20 -4.02 0.19 17.80
N GLY A 21 -4.78 -0.86 18.03
CA GLY A 21 -6.24 -0.83 18.01
C GLY A 21 -6.85 -0.89 16.61
N GLY A 22 -6.04 -0.87 15.55
CA GLY A 22 -6.48 -1.11 14.17
C GLY A 22 -6.71 -2.59 13.88
N TYR A 23 -7.26 -2.87 12.70
CA TYR A 23 -7.67 -4.21 12.31
C TYR A 23 -6.55 -5.26 12.44
N LEU A 24 -5.31 -4.98 11.98
CA LEU A 24 -4.21 -5.96 12.06
C LEU A 24 -3.84 -6.28 13.51
N ASP A 25 -3.70 -5.26 14.36
CA ASP A 25 -3.44 -5.44 15.79
C ASP A 25 -4.56 -6.27 16.45
N LEU A 26 -5.83 -5.91 16.21
CA LEU A 26 -6.98 -6.63 16.74
C LEU A 26 -7.09 -8.07 16.21
N ALA A 27 -6.53 -8.37 15.06
CA ALA A 27 -6.43 -9.71 14.48
C ALA A 27 -5.20 -10.50 14.97
N GLY A 28 -4.35 -9.89 15.82
CA GLY A 28 -3.19 -10.52 16.44
C GLY A 28 -1.89 -10.43 15.64
N PHE A 29 -1.78 -9.49 14.69
CA PHE A 29 -0.54 -9.20 14.00
C PHE A 29 0.24 -8.08 14.71
N ASP A 30 1.57 -8.17 14.71
CA ASP A 30 2.43 -7.11 15.24
C ASP A 30 2.48 -5.92 14.30
N VAL A 31 2.12 -4.74 14.82
CA VAL A 31 2.19 -3.45 14.14
C VAL A 31 3.14 -2.46 14.84
N SER A 32 3.85 -2.91 15.88
CA SER A 32 4.70 -2.04 16.70
C SER A 32 5.88 -1.43 15.96
N SER A 33 6.31 -2.06 14.87
CA SER A 33 7.48 -1.65 14.06
C SER A 33 7.12 -0.79 12.84
N THR A 34 5.89 -0.29 12.72
CA THR A 34 5.46 0.54 11.58
C THR A 34 6.02 1.97 11.59
N GLY A 35 6.42 2.50 12.75
CA GLY A 35 6.97 3.86 12.87
C GLY A 35 8.14 4.18 11.93
N PRO A 36 9.23 3.37 11.90
CA PRO A 36 10.32 3.54 10.94
C PRO A 36 9.86 3.48 9.47
N VAL A 37 8.91 2.61 9.14
CA VAL A 37 8.33 2.50 7.80
C VAL A 37 7.60 3.79 7.40
N ILE A 38 6.80 4.35 8.31
CA ILE A 38 6.12 5.64 8.11
C ILE A 38 7.14 6.76 7.85
N ALA A 39 8.22 6.83 8.62
CA ALA A 39 9.27 7.81 8.44
C ALA A 39 9.93 7.70 7.05
N ASN A 40 10.23 6.49 6.61
CA ASN A 40 10.80 6.20 5.30
C ASN A 40 9.83 6.53 4.16
N ILE A 41 8.54 6.22 4.30
CA ILE A 41 7.51 6.62 3.33
C ILE A 41 7.43 8.14 3.21
N ASN A 42 7.45 8.86 4.32
CA ASN A 42 7.45 10.34 4.30
C ASN A 42 8.65 10.90 3.53
N LYS A 43 9.84 10.33 3.75
CA LYS A 43 11.07 10.69 3.01
C LYS A 43 10.91 10.44 1.50
N ALA A 44 10.40 9.28 1.12
CA ALA A 44 10.13 8.94 -0.28
C ALA A 44 9.07 9.88 -0.91
N CYS A 45 7.98 10.18 -0.20
CA CYS A 45 6.95 11.12 -0.66
C CYS A 45 7.51 12.52 -0.88
N ALA A 46 8.35 13.03 0.03
CA ALA A 46 8.99 14.33 -0.12
C ALA A 46 9.89 14.38 -1.37
N ALA A 47 10.70 13.34 -1.58
CA ALA A 47 11.57 13.23 -2.77
C ALA A 47 10.74 13.12 -4.06
N ALA A 48 9.69 12.31 -4.08
CA ALA A 48 8.80 12.15 -5.22
C ALA A 48 8.16 13.49 -5.63
N ARG A 49 7.57 14.19 -4.67
CA ARG A 49 6.94 15.52 -4.90
C ARG A 49 7.94 16.53 -5.41
N ALA A 50 9.14 16.60 -4.81
CA ALA A 50 10.20 17.50 -5.26
C ALA A 50 10.66 17.22 -6.71
N ALA A 51 10.59 15.96 -7.14
CA ALA A 51 10.93 15.53 -8.50
C ALA A 51 9.76 15.62 -9.50
N GLY A 52 8.57 16.06 -9.07
CA GLY A 52 7.35 16.08 -9.88
C GLY A 52 6.77 14.69 -10.18
N ILE A 53 7.12 13.69 -9.36
CA ILE A 53 6.57 12.33 -9.43
C ILE A 53 5.24 12.31 -8.67
N PRO A 54 4.12 11.91 -9.31
CA PRO A 54 2.84 11.78 -8.61
C PRO A 54 2.90 10.76 -7.49
N VAL A 55 2.32 11.12 -6.34
CA VAL A 55 2.15 10.23 -5.20
C VAL A 55 0.70 9.71 -5.21
N ILE A 56 0.54 8.40 -5.13
CA ILE A 56 -0.75 7.73 -5.17
C ILE A 56 -0.93 6.93 -3.88
N PHE A 57 -1.95 7.27 -3.11
CA PHE A 57 -2.31 6.56 -1.88
C PHE A 57 -3.43 5.56 -2.16
N PHE A 58 -3.26 4.34 -1.70
CA PHE A 58 -4.36 3.39 -1.62
C PHE A 58 -5.04 3.43 -0.26
N GLN A 59 -6.37 3.28 -0.29
CA GLN A 59 -7.17 3.00 0.90
C GLN A 59 -8.03 1.76 0.64
N ASN A 60 -7.74 0.69 1.38
CA ASN A 60 -8.49 -0.55 1.30
C ASN A 60 -9.66 -0.53 2.30
N GLY A 61 -10.85 -0.89 1.85
CA GLY A 61 -12.02 -1.00 2.71
C GLY A 61 -13.30 -1.12 1.92
N TRP A 62 -14.41 -1.18 2.64
CA TRP A 62 -15.72 -1.47 2.09
C TRP A 62 -16.76 -0.45 2.53
N ASP A 63 -17.88 -0.43 1.84
CA ASP A 63 -19.06 0.32 2.28
C ASP A 63 -19.48 -0.11 3.69
N PRO A 64 -20.16 0.77 4.47
CA PRO A 64 -20.55 0.44 5.85
C PRO A 64 -21.47 -0.77 6.01
N ALA A 65 -22.15 -1.19 4.94
CA ALA A 65 -22.97 -2.41 4.94
C ALA A 65 -22.17 -3.65 4.48
N TYR A 66 -20.89 -3.50 4.16
CA TYR A 66 -19.98 -4.57 3.71
C TYR A 66 -20.44 -5.34 2.45
N VAL A 67 -21.28 -4.72 1.62
CA VAL A 67 -21.71 -5.32 0.33
C VAL A 67 -20.49 -5.52 -0.58
N GLU A 68 -19.59 -4.54 -0.64
CA GLU A 68 -18.35 -4.61 -1.40
C GLU A 68 -17.38 -5.69 -0.90
N ALA A 69 -17.47 -6.07 0.37
CA ALA A 69 -16.66 -7.16 0.95
C ALA A 69 -17.04 -8.53 0.40
N GLY A 70 -18.29 -8.69 -0.03
CA GLY A 70 -18.88 -9.95 -0.48
C GLY A 70 -19.34 -10.82 0.68
N GLY A 71 -20.39 -11.61 0.42
CA GLY A 71 -21.01 -12.54 1.38
C GLY A 71 -20.39 -13.94 1.38
N PRO A 72 -21.07 -14.94 1.97
CA PRO A 72 -20.60 -16.33 2.10
C PRO A 72 -20.19 -17.01 0.79
N GLY A 73 -20.67 -16.55 -0.35
CA GLY A 73 -20.26 -17.03 -1.68
C GLY A 73 -18.95 -16.45 -2.20
N SER A 74 -18.33 -15.49 -1.49
CA SER A 74 -17.07 -14.87 -1.88
C SER A 74 -15.88 -15.47 -1.12
N PRO A 75 -14.75 -15.78 -1.79
CA PRO A 75 -13.50 -16.16 -1.11
C PRO A 75 -13.05 -15.11 -0.07
N ASN A 76 -13.28 -13.83 -0.33
CA ASN A 76 -12.92 -12.76 0.60
C ASN A 76 -13.63 -12.91 1.96
N TRP A 77 -14.89 -13.32 1.98
CA TRP A 77 -15.63 -13.60 3.21
C TRP A 77 -14.91 -14.61 4.12
N HIS A 78 -14.34 -15.64 3.52
CA HIS A 78 -13.67 -16.73 4.25
C HIS A 78 -12.21 -16.43 4.58
N LYS A 79 -11.52 -15.63 3.77
CA LYS A 79 -10.06 -15.39 3.89
C LYS A 79 -9.70 -14.08 4.53
N SER A 80 -10.48 -13.01 4.37
CA SER A 80 -10.20 -11.72 5.01
C SER A 80 -10.17 -11.87 6.54
N ASN A 81 -9.04 -11.49 7.14
CA ASN A 81 -8.89 -11.54 8.58
C ASN A 81 -9.77 -10.49 9.28
N ALA A 82 -10.02 -9.32 8.67
CA ALA A 82 -10.95 -8.33 9.20
C ALA A 82 -12.36 -8.91 9.34
N LEU A 83 -12.88 -9.53 8.27
CA LEU A 83 -14.21 -10.16 8.30
C LEU A 83 -14.27 -11.35 9.29
N LYS A 84 -13.20 -12.13 9.39
CA LYS A 84 -13.11 -13.22 10.39
C LYS A 84 -13.08 -12.70 11.81
N THR A 85 -12.34 -11.61 12.06
CA THR A 85 -12.24 -10.98 13.39
C THR A 85 -13.57 -10.42 13.82
N MET A 86 -14.29 -9.69 12.98
CA MET A 86 -15.64 -9.18 13.29
C MET A 86 -16.62 -10.31 13.60
N ARG A 87 -16.59 -11.42 12.86
CA ARG A 87 -17.47 -12.58 13.17
C ARG A 87 -17.12 -13.29 14.48
N LYS A 88 -15.86 -13.22 14.92
CA LYS A 88 -15.43 -13.79 16.21
C LYS A 88 -15.64 -12.83 17.38
N ARG A 89 -15.68 -11.52 17.09
CA ARG A 89 -15.78 -10.43 18.06
C ARG A 89 -16.89 -9.49 17.64
N PRO A 90 -18.17 -9.82 18.03
CA PRO A 90 -19.36 -9.05 17.62
C PRO A 90 -19.31 -7.56 17.99
N GLU A 91 -18.58 -7.20 19.05
CA GLU A 91 -18.37 -5.80 19.45
C GLU A 91 -17.62 -4.96 18.39
N LEU A 92 -16.95 -5.61 17.45
CA LEU A 92 -16.24 -4.96 16.33
C LEU A 92 -17.07 -4.93 15.04
N GLU A 93 -18.30 -5.42 15.07
CA GLU A 93 -19.15 -5.45 13.87
C GLU A 93 -19.31 -4.03 13.28
N GLY A 94 -19.11 -3.91 11.98
CA GLY A 94 -19.23 -2.64 11.28
C GLY A 94 -18.08 -1.65 11.47
N GLN A 95 -17.00 -2.02 12.18
CA GLN A 95 -15.92 -1.08 12.52
C GLN A 95 -14.66 -1.27 11.67
N LEU A 96 -14.30 -2.51 11.31
CA LEU A 96 -13.01 -2.79 10.66
C LEU A 96 -13.09 -2.53 9.16
N LEU A 97 -12.22 -1.68 8.65
CA LEU A 97 -12.11 -1.30 7.24
C LEU A 97 -13.40 -0.70 6.63
N ALA A 98 -14.29 -0.17 7.47
CA ALA A 98 -15.49 0.53 7.01
C ALA A 98 -15.14 1.93 6.51
N LYS A 99 -15.49 2.26 5.27
CA LYS A 99 -15.32 3.61 4.69
C LYS A 99 -15.96 4.66 5.59
N GLY A 100 -15.22 5.71 5.90
CA GLY A 100 -15.63 6.77 6.82
C GLY A 100 -15.28 6.52 8.29
N GLY A 101 -14.95 5.30 8.70
CA GLY A 101 -14.49 4.96 10.04
C GLY A 101 -13.02 5.32 10.28
N TRP A 102 -12.60 5.33 11.57
CA TRP A 102 -11.21 5.59 11.96
C TRP A 102 -10.24 4.57 11.39
N ASP A 103 -10.61 3.30 11.41
CA ASP A 103 -9.82 2.18 10.90
C ASP A 103 -9.48 2.36 9.40
N TYR A 104 -10.41 2.92 8.62
CA TYR A 104 -10.24 3.21 7.19
C TYR A 104 -9.35 4.43 6.92
N GLN A 105 -9.20 5.37 7.84
CA GLN A 105 -8.42 6.59 7.63
C GLN A 105 -6.93 6.28 7.51
N LEU A 106 -6.23 7.05 6.68
CA LEU A 106 -4.76 7.03 6.64
C LEU A 106 -4.21 7.50 7.99
N VAL A 107 -3.05 6.99 8.38
CA VAL A 107 -2.36 7.43 9.59
C VAL A 107 -2.06 8.94 9.52
N ASP A 108 -2.12 9.62 10.65
CA ASP A 108 -1.99 11.08 10.71
C ASP A 108 -0.66 11.59 10.16
N GLU A 109 0.39 10.79 10.23
CA GLU A 109 1.73 11.11 9.74
C GLU A 109 1.87 11.07 8.22
N LEU A 110 0.91 10.46 7.50
CA LEU A 110 0.96 10.26 6.03
C LEU A 110 -0.28 10.83 5.34
N LYS A 111 -0.57 12.12 5.57
CA LYS A 111 -1.70 12.80 4.93
C LYS A 111 -1.40 13.14 3.47
N PRO A 112 -2.29 12.79 2.54
CA PRO A 112 -2.17 13.25 1.16
C PRO A 112 -2.16 14.77 1.06
N GLN A 113 -1.32 15.31 0.17
CA GLN A 113 -1.34 16.72 -0.22
C GLN A 113 -2.37 16.96 -1.35
N PRO A 114 -2.74 18.21 -1.65
CA PRO A 114 -3.79 18.52 -2.64
C PRO A 114 -3.56 17.92 -4.02
N ASP A 115 -2.30 17.75 -4.44
CA ASP A 115 -1.94 17.20 -5.76
C ASP A 115 -1.77 15.67 -5.73
N ASP A 116 -1.82 15.04 -4.56
CA ASP A 116 -1.73 13.58 -4.44
C ASP A 116 -3.05 12.92 -4.86
N ILE A 117 -2.94 11.70 -5.30
CA ILE A 117 -4.08 10.93 -5.79
C ILE A 117 -4.45 9.88 -4.74
N VAL A 118 -5.74 9.80 -4.38
CA VAL A 118 -6.24 8.76 -3.49
C VAL A 118 -7.10 7.79 -4.32
N VAL A 119 -6.73 6.50 -4.30
CA VAL A 119 -7.44 5.44 -5.01
C VAL A 119 -8.03 4.47 -3.98
N PRO A 120 -9.36 4.45 -3.79
CA PRO A 120 -10.00 3.44 -2.97
C PRO A 120 -9.96 2.08 -3.67
N LYS A 121 -9.77 1.02 -2.89
CA LYS A 121 -9.80 -0.36 -3.38
C LYS A 121 -10.54 -1.27 -2.41
N ILE A 122 -11.03 -2.40 -2.90
CA ILE A 122 -11.89 -3.33 -2.15
C ILE A 122 -11.29 -4.74 -2.03
N ARG A 123 -10.11 -4.95 -2.62
CA ARG A 123 -9.34 -6.21 -2.59
C ARG A 123 -7.87 -5.90 -2.38
N TYR A 124 -7.04 -6.92 -2.27
CA TYR A 124 -5.61 -6.77 -1.99
C TYR A 124 -4.87 -6.03 -3.11
N SER A 125 -5.11 -6.40 -4.36
CA SER A 125 -4.52 -5.69 -5.50
C SER A 125 -5.18 -4.34 -5.75
N GLY A 126 -4.36 -3.32 -5.97
CA GLY A 126 -4.78 -1.98 -6.37
C GLY A 126 -5.35 -1.92 -7.79
N PHE A 127 -5.08 -2.90 -8.63
CA PHE A 127 -5.64 -2.97 -9.98
C PHE A 127 -7.04 -3.58 -10.03
N PHE A 128 -7.40 -4.37 -8.99
CA PHE A 128 -8.68 -5.07 -9.01
C PHE A 128 -9.86 -4.11 -8.75
N ASN A 129 -10.69 -3.92 -9.77
CA ASN A 129 -11.94 -3.14 -9.70
C ASN A 129 -11.73 -1.74 -9.08
N SER A 130 -10.71 -1.03 -9.55
CA SER A 130 -10.38 0.32 -9.13
C SER A 130 -10.10 1.23 -10.35
N SER A 131 -9.91 2.51 -10.13
CA SER A 131 -9.49 3.46 -11.16
C SER A 131 -7.98 3.47 -11.43
N PHE A 132 -7.19 2.64 -10.75
CA PHE A 132 -5.74 2.77 -10.73
C PHE A 132 -5.10 2.68 -12.12
N ASP A 133 -5.42 1.65 -12.93
CA ASP A 133 -4.87 1.49 -14.27
C ASP A 133 -5.21 2.70 -15.18
N SER A 134 -6.45 3.17 -15.12
CA SER A 134 -6.87 4.35 -15.89
C SER A 134 -6.13 5.62 -15.49
N VAL A 135 -5.88 5.81 -14.18
CA VAL A 135 -5.10 6.92 -13.63
C VAL A 135 -3.66 6.89 -14.13
N LEU A 136 -3.03 5.72 -14.16
CA LEU A 136 -1.66 5.55 -14.64
C LEU A 136 -1.55 5.80 -16.14
N ARG A 137 -2.41 5.17 -16.94
CA ARG A 137 -2.38 5.31 -18.41
C ARG A 137 -2.65 6.73 -18.88
N SER A 138 -3.60 7.42 -18.25
CA SER A 138 -3.91 8.82 -18.59
C SER A 138 -2.75 9.79 -18.37
N ARG A 139 -1.77 9.39 -17.54
CA ARG A 139 -0.56 10.16 -17.21
C ARG A 139 0.71 9.62 -17.88
N GLY A 140 0.61 8.57 -18.70
CA GLY A 140 1.77 7.95 -19.33
C GLY A 140 2.72 7.25 -18.34
N ILE A 141 2.24 6.90 -17.14
CA ILE A 141 3.05 6.23 -16.12
C ILE A 141 3.30 4.77 -16.53
N ARG A 142 4.54 4.34 -16.40
CA ARG A 142 5.02 2.99 -16.68
C ARG A 142 5.82 2.36 -15.56
N ASN A 143 6.39 3.18 -14.67
CA ASN A 143 7.19 2.74 -13.53
C ASN A 143 6.42 2.98 -12.25
N LEU A 144 6.28 1.95 -11.41
CA LEU A 144 5.58 2.00 -10.14
C LEU A 144 6.58 1.71 -9.02
N VAL A 145 6.75 2.66 -8.11
CA VAL A 145 7.58 2.50 -6.93
C VAL A 145 6.65 2.26 -5.74
N PHE A 146 6.75 1.10 -5.13
CA PHE A 146 5.82 0.66 -4.08
C PHE A 146 6.40 0.82 -2.68
N THR A 147 5.57 1.32 -1.79
CA THR A 147 5.77 1.41 -0.34
C THR A 147 4.51 0.97 0.39
N GLY A 148 4.56 0.81 1.71
CA GLY A 148 3.37 0.60 2.55
C GLY A 148 3.16 -0.83 3.04
N ILE A 149 1.92 -1.22 3.32
CA ILE A 149 1.53 -2.45 4.02
C ILE A 149 0.44 -3.22 3.24
N ALA A 150 0.49 -4.56 3.22
CA ALA A 150 1.55 -5.41 3.68
C ALA A 150 2.35 -5.90 2.47
N THR A 151 3.69 -5.98 2.63
CA THR A 151 4.61 -6.40 1.58
C THR A 151 4.17 -7.69 0.91
N ASN A 152 3.87 -8.72 1.72
CA ASN A 152 3.47 -10.07 1.29
C ASN A 152 1.99 -10.21 0.90
N VAL A 153 1.21 -9.13 0.92
CA VAL A 153 -0.23 -9.16 0.58
C VAL A 153 -0.57 -8.09 -0.44
N CYS A 154 -0.91 -6.87 0.00
CA CYS A 154 -1.41 -5.82 -0.90
C CYS A 154 -0.32 -5.30 -1.86
N VAL A 155 0.92 -5.12 -1.36
CA VAL A 155 2.06 -4.66 -2.18
C VAL A 155 2.38 -5.69 -3.25
N GLU A 156 2.67 -6.94 -2.85
CA GLU A 156 3.03 -8.01 -3.78
C GLU A 156 1.89 -8.33 -4.77
N SER A 157 0.63 -8.37 -4.31
CA SER A 157 -0.51 -8.63 -5.20
C SER A 157 -0.66 -7.53 -6.26
N THR A 158 -0.48 -6.26 -5.86
CA THR A 158 -0.57 -5.13 -6.80
C THR A 158 0.60 -5.14 -7.79
N LEU A 159 1.82 -5.41 -7.31
CA LEU A 159 3.00 -5.47 -8.16
C LEU A 159 2.90 -6.60 -9.19
N ARG A 160 2.43 -7.79 -8.80
CA ARG A 160 2.21 -8.93 -9.71
C ARG A 160 1.18 -8.62 -10.79
N ASP A 161 0.05 -8.01 -10.42
CA ASP A 161 -0.94 -7.57 -11.41
C ASP A 161 -0.36 -6.49 -12.33
N GLY A 162 0.41 -5.56 -11.78
CA GLY A 162 1.13 -4.55 -12.55
C GLY A 162 2.10 -5.15 -13.56
N PHE A 163 2.86 -6.17 -13.16
CA PHE A 163 3.74 -6.93 -14.07
C PHE A 163 2.96 -7.53 -15.25
N HIS A 164 1.82 -8.15 -15.00
CA HIS A 164 0.98 -8.72 -16.07
C HIS A 164 0.30 -7.65 -16.95
N LEU A 165 0.22 -6.41 -16.46
CA LEU A 165 -0.29 -5.24 -17.19
C LEU A 165 0.84 -4.40 -17.85
N GLU A 166 2.07 -4.91 -17.89
CA GLU A 166 3.26 -4.31 -18.50
C GLU A 166 3.79 -3.05 -17.77
N TYR A 167 3.60 -2.96 -16.45
CA TYR A 167 4.25 -1.97 -15.61
C TYR A 167 5.55 -2.49 -15.00
N PHE A 168 6.55 -1.62 -14.91
CA PHE A 168 7.81 -1.90 -14.20
C PHE A 168 7.63 -1.59 -12.71
N GLY A 169 7.69 -2.63 -11.86
CA GLY A 169 7.50 -2.50 -10.42
C GLY A 169 8.81 -2.47 -9.65
N VAL A 170 8.99 -1.50 -8.76
CA VAL A 170 10.11 -1.42 -7.80
C VAL A 170 9.53 -1.35 -6.39
N VAL A 171 10.04 -2.14 -5.44
CA VAL A 171 9.65 -2.05 -4.03
C VAL A 171 10.78 -1.41 -3.24
N LEU A 172 10.46 -0.41 -2.42
CA LEU A 172 11.39 0.13 -1.43
C LEU A 172 11.30 -0.71 -0.16
N ALA A 173 12.24 -1.64 0.01
CA ALA A 173 12.17 -2.67 1.06
C ALA A 173 12.10 -2.10 2.47
N ASP A 174 12.80 -0.99 2.73
CA ASP A 174 12.85 -0.27 3.99
C ASP A 174 11.65 0.67 4.23
N ALA A 175 10.77 0.80 3.23
CA ALA A 175 9.50 1.53 3.30
C ALA A 175 8.28 0.60 3.17
N THR A 176 8.45 -0.70 3.36
CA THR A 176 7.36 -1.69 3.41
C THR A 176 7.42 -2.52 4.67
N HIS A 177 6.27 -3.07 5.10
CA HIS A 177 6.17 -3.95 6.26
C HIS A 177 5.22 -5.11 5.97
N GLN A 178 5.60 -6.32 6.39
CA GLN A 178 4.79 -7.52 6.19
C GLN A 178 3.64 -7.64 7.21
N ALA A 179 2.64 -8.43 6.86
CA ALA A 179 1.69 -8.99 7.82
C ALA A 179 2.11 -10.42 8.15
N GLY A 180 2.47 -10.67 9.42
CA GLY A 180 2.90 -11.98 9.89
C GLY A 180 4.40 -12.06 10.21
N PRO A 181 4.98 -13.28 10.25
CA PRO A 181 6.37 -13.48 10.66
C PRO A 181 7.37 -12.88 9.65
N GLU A 182 8.58 -12.58 10.14
CA GLU A 182 9.64 -11.93 9.35
C GLU A 182 9.98 -12.65 8.03
N PHE A 183 9.94 -13.99 8.03
CA PHE A 183 10.20 -14.73 6.79
C PHE A 183 9.23 -14.38 5.65
N ALA A 184 8.02 -13.86 5.96
CA ALA A 184 7.05 -13.44 4.95
C ALA A 184 7.54 -12.19 4.19
N GLN A 185 8.24 -11.27 4.87
CA GLN A 185 8.93 -10.15 4.22
C GLN A 185 10.00 -10.66 3.25
N GLN A 186 10.87 -11.52 3.74
CA GLN A 186 11.98 -12.07 2.96
C GLN A 186 11.49 -12.84 1.73
N ALA A 187 10.45 -13.68 1.89
CA ALA A 187 9.87 -14.44 0.80
C ALA A 187 9.22 -13.54 -0.26
N ALA A 188 8.48 -12.50 0.16
CA ALA A 188 7.86 -11.56 -0.75
C ALA A 188 8.92 -10.78 -1.57
N LEU A 189 9.94 -10.24 -0.89
CA LEU A 189 11.03 -9.52 -1.55
C LEU A 189 11.83 -10.43 -2.49
N PHE A 190 12.10 -11.68 -2.10
CA PHE A 190 12.74 -12.66 -2.97
C PHE A 190 11.93 -12.93 -4.25
N ASN A 191 10.62 -13.12 -4.11
CA ASN A 191 9.74 -13.34 -5.27
C ASN A 191 9.74 -12.13 -6.21
N ILE A 192 9.64 -10.94 -5.63
CA ILE A 192 9.62 -9.70 -6.41
C ILE A 192 10.93 -9.54 -7.17
N GLU A 193 12.08 -9.59 -6.49
CA GLU A 193 13.39 -9.41 -7.11
C GLU A 193 13.70 -10.45 -8.17
N THR A 194 13.25 -11.69 -7.95
CA THR A 194 13.60 -12.79 -8.84
C THR A 194 12.70 -12.87 -10.08
N PHE A 195 11.41 -12.48 -9.97
CA PHE A 195 10.43 -12.82 -11.00
C PHE A 195 9.55 -11.67 -11.49
N PHE A 196 9.31 -10.63 -10.69
CA PHE A 196 8.23 -9.68 -10.98
C PHE A 196 8.66 -8.21 -11.06
N GLY A 197 9.83 -7.86 -10.53
CA GLY A 197 10.26 -6.46 -10.47
C GLY A 197 11.63 -6.32 -9.85
N TRP A 198 11.83 -5.24 -9.12
CA TRP A 198 13.10 -4.89 -8.47
C TRP A 198 12.89 -4.50 -7.03
N VAL A 199 13.91 -4.72 -6.21
CA VAL A 199 13.96 -4.28 -4.82
C VAL A 199 15.02 -3.18 -4.68
N SER A 200 14.69 -2.11 -3.97
CA SER A 200 15.56 -0.96 -3.74
C SER A 200 15.38 -0.42 -2.34
N SER A 201 16.02 0.70 -2.03
CA SER A 201 15.89 1.44 -0.76
C SER A 201 15.33 2.85 -0.99
N VAL A 202 14.89 3.48 0.10
CA VAL A 202 14.48 4.89 0.07
C VAL A 202 15.66 5.80 -0.26
N ASP A 203 16.86 5.47 0.21
CA ASP A 203 18.06 6.26 -0.07
C ASP A 203 18.43 6.22 -1.56
N ASP A 204 18.37 5.07 -2.20
CA ASP A 204 18.60 4.92 -3.64
C ASP A 204 17.54 5.67 -4.45
N PHE A 205 16.27 5.57 -4.04
CA PHE A 205 15.19 6.32 -4.65
C PHE A 205 15.42 7.83 -4.57
N CYS A 206 15.71 8.35 -3.38
CA CYS A 206 16.02 9.77 -3.18
C CYS A 206 17.22 10.24 -4.01
N THR A 207 18.28 9.44 -4.04
CA THR A 207 19.47 9.77 -4.82
C THR A 207 19.20 9.81 -6.33
N THR A 208 18.39 8.84 -6.82
CA THR A 208 18.01 8.74 -8.24
C THR A 208 17.25 9.97 -8.72
N PHE A 209 16.43 10.58 -7.86
CA PHE A 209 15.56 11.70 -8.22
C PHE A 209 15.98 13.03 -7.60
N SER A 210 17.13 13.08 -6.93
CA SER A 210 17.70 14.36 -6.47
C SER A 210 18.02 15.27 -7.65
N PRO A 211 17.75 16.58 -7.57
CA PRO A 211 18.20 17.53 -8.58
C PRO A 211 19.73 17.44 -8.74
N VAL A 212 20.21 17.23 -9.96
CA VAL A 212 21.65 17.25 -10.25
C VAL A 212 22.17 18.66 -9.91
N GLY A 213 22.86 18.84 -8.78
CA GLY A 213 23.52 20.11 -8.46
C GLY A 213 23.38 20.65 -7.04
N GLN A 214 22.81 19.95 -6.09
CA GLN A 214 22.94 20.33 -4.67
C GLN A 214 23.87 19.32 -3.97
N PRO A 215 25.12 19.75 -3.60
CA PRO A 215 25.93 18.95 -2.69
C PRO A 215 25.26 18.91 -1.31
N SER A 216 25.20 17.71 -0.73
CA SER A 216 24.73 17.41 0.65
C SER A 216 25.47 18.19 1.71
#